data_2c9635466b59b4c20e5ec1e5ffef1cd1
#
_entry.id   2c9635466b59b4c20e5ec1e5ffef1cd1
#
_cell.length_a   1.000
_cell.length_b   1.000
_cell.length_c   1.000
_cell.angle_alpha   90.00
_cell.angle_beta   90.00
_cell.angle_gamma   90.00
#
_symmetry.space_group_name_H-M   'P 1'
#
loop_
_entity.id
_entity.type
_entity.pdbx_description
1 polymer ?
#
loop_
_entity_poly.entity_id
_entity_poly.type
_entity_poly.pdbx_seq_one_letter_code
_entity_poly.pdbx_strand_id
1 'polypeptide(L)'
;VIDGEKWVAGVEPDRLQGWERGLHGDYPSTKPYKALFYAALLMSEQKEIDVLVTGLPVSQYMDVERREALKSRLEGEHQITPKRSVAVKSVVVVPQPAGAYMDVVSSTKDEDLLEIIQGGKTVVIDPGFFSVDWVALEEGEVRYHSSGTSLKAMSVLLQETDRLIQEDHGGAPGIEKIEKAIRAGKAEIFLYGEKSALD
;
A
#
# COMPACT_ATOMS: atom_id res chain seq x y z
N VAL A 1 21.42 5.66 -3.31
CA VAL A 1 21.42 6.76 -4.30
C VAL A 1 20.77 6.20 -5.56
N ILE A 2 19.73 6.86 -6.07
CA ILE A 2 19.02 6.47 -7.29
C ILE A 2 19.10 7.65 -8.25
N ASP A 3 19.65 7.43 -9.44
CA ASP A 3 19.80 8.44 -10.48
C ASP A 3 20.47 9.75 -9.97
N GLY A 4 21.49 9.63 -9.10
CA GLY A 4 22.22 10.74 -8.48
C GLY A 4 21.54 11.36 -7.25
N GLU A 5 20.33 11.01 -6.93
CA GLU A 5 19.57 11.49 -5.77
C GLU A 5 19.73 10.57 -4.56
N LYS A 6 19.82 11.18 -3.38
CA LYS A 6 19.86 10.45 -2.11
C LYS A 6 18.44 10.18 -1.62
N TRP A 7 18.14 8.93 -1.31
CA TRP A 7 16.86 8.48 -0.79
C TRP A 7 17.04 7.87 0.59
N VAL A 8 16.06 8.08 1.45
CA VAL A 8 15.96 7.48 2.78
C VAL A 8 14.68 6.66 2.81
N ALA A 9 14.76 5.42 3.27
CA ALA A 9 13.63 4.51 3.42
C ALA A 9 13.68 3.85 4.80
N GLY A 10 12.51 3.44 5.33
CA GLY A 10 12.42 2.78 6.63
C GLY A 10 12.60 3.73 7.83
N VAL A 11 12.36 5.02 7.64
CA VAL A 11 12.46 6.05 8.67
C VAL A 11 11.09 6.68 8.87
N GLU A 12 10.74 6.95 10.14
CA GLU A 12 9.50 7.65 10.46
C GLU A 12 9.43 9.02 9.76
N PRO A 13 8.31 9.35 9.09
CA PRO A 13 8.16 10.60 8.33
C PRO A 13 8.43 11.84 9.14
N ASP A 14 8.03 11.87 10.42
CA ASP A 14 8.20 12.99 11.36
C ASP A 14 9.68 13.39 11.58
N ARG A 15 10.61 12.51 11.19
CA ARG A 15 12.07 12.75 11.30
C ARG A 15 12.68 13.32 10.04
N LEU A 16 11.90 13.47 8.98
CA LEU A 16 12.37 13.93 7.68
C LEU A 16 11.79 15.31 7.36
N GLN A 17 12.65 16.27 7.02
CA GLN A 17 12.22 17.56 6.49
C GLN A 17 11.85 17.40 5.00
N GLY A 18 10.72 17.99 4.59
CA GLY A 18 10.25 17.93 3.20
C GLY A 18 9.74 16.55 2.78
N TRP A 19 9.30 15.73 3.74
CA TRP A 19 8.61 14.49 3.40
C TRP A 19 7.24 14.79 2.79
N GLU A 20 6.96 14.15 1.67
CA GLU A 20 5.65 14.19 1.02
C GLU A 20 5.17 12.77 0.75
N ARG A 21 3.88 12.54 0.98
CA ARG A 21 3.24 11.26 0.63
C ARG A 21 2.94 11.26 -0.86
N GLY A 22 3.55 10.34 -1.59
CA GLY A 22 3.30 10.16 -3.02
C GLY A 22 1.93 9.53 -3.29
N LEU A 23 0.91 10.36 -3.53
CA LEU A 23 -0.40 9.93 -3.99
C LEU A 23 -0.45 10.05 -5.52
N HIS A 24 -0.09 8.99 -6.21
CA HIS A 24 0.02 9.00 -7.67
C HIS A 24 -0.59 7.74 -8.27
N GLY A 25 -1.46 7.91 -9.28
CA GLY A 25 -2.14 6.79 -9.95
C GLY A 25 -1.20 5.82 -10.66
N ASP A 26 0.05 6.22 -10.93
CA ASP A 26 1.12 5.37 -11.47
C ASP A 26 2.32 5.34 -10.50
N TYR A 27 2.02 5.18 -9.19
CA TYR A 27 3.04 5.12 -8.14
C TYR A 27 4.15 4.09 -8.42
N PRO A 28 3.86 2.87 -8.97
CA PRO A 28 4.90 1.91 -9.29
C PRO A 28 5.95 2.38 -10.31
N SER A 29 5.68 3.43 -11.09
CA SER A 29 6.65 4.00 -12.03
C SER A 29 7.56 5.07 -11.42
N THR A 30 7.29 5.49 -10.18
CA THR A 30 7.96 6.62 -9.54
C THR A 30 9.30 6.26 -8.90
N LYS A 31 10.16 7.27 -8.70
CA LYS A 31 11.42 7.12 -7.95
C LYS A 31 11.21 6.71 -6.48
N PRO A 32 10.21 7.24 -5.73
CA PRO A 32 9.89 6.75 -4.39
C PRO A 32 9.60 5.24 -4.35
N TYR A 33 8.82 4.71 -5.31
CA TYR A 33 8.59 3.26 -5.38
C TYR A 33 9.89 2.49 -5.61
N LYS A 34 10.73 2.95 -6.56
CA LYS A 34 12.06 2.35 -6.82
C LYS A 34 12.93 2.38 -5.57
N ALA A 35 12.86 3.46 -4.78
CA ALA A 35 13.62 3.58 -3.53
C ALA A 35 13.15 2.58 -2.47
N LEU A 36 11.84 2.37 -2.31
CA LEU A 36 11.29 1.35 -1.43
C LEU A 36 11.63 -0.06 -1.88
N PHE A 37 11.54 -0.33 -3.17
CA PHE A 37 11.94 -1.61 -3.75
C PHE A 37 13.42 -1.91 -3.48
N TYR A 38 14.31 -0.95 -3.71
CA TYR A 38 15.74 -1.11 -3.42
C TYR A 38 16.02 -1.29 -1.92
N ALA A 39 15.25 -0.64 -1.06
CA ALA A 39 15.36 -0.84 0.38
C ALA A 39 14.94 -2.26 0.77
N ALA A 40 13.87 -2.79 0.20
CA ALA A 40 13.43 -4.16 0.43
C ALA A 40 14.47 -5.18 -0.04
N LEU A 41 15.05 -4.99 -1.23
CA LEU A 41 16.15 -5.83 -1.72
C LEU A 41 17.38 -5.75 -0.81
N LEU A 42 17.69 -4.58 -0.26
CA LEU A 42 18.80 -4.42 0.68
C LEU A 42 18.55 -5.16 1.99
N MET A 43 17.33 -5.06 2.52
CA MET A 43 16.91 -5.71 3.76
C MET A 43 16.80 -7.24 3.65
N SER A 44 16.56 -7.78 2.46
CA SER A 44 16.54 -9.23 2.23
C SER A 44 17.89 -9.88 2.48
N GLU A 45 18.98 -9.11 2.42
CA GLU A 45 20.38 -9.59 2.50
C GLU A 45 20.79 -10.60 1.42
N GLN A 46 19.87 -10.91 0.48
CA GLN A 46 20.13 -11.86 -0.61
C GLN A 46 20.90 -11.19 -1.75
N LYS A 47 21.67 -11.98 -2.49
CA LYS A 47 22.31 -11.56 -3.75
C LYS A 47 21.45 -11.90 -4.96
N GLU A 48 20.61 -12.90 -4.80
CA GLU A 48 19.73 -13.43 -5.83
C GLU A 48 18.37 -13.77 -5.21
N ILE A 49 17.30 -13.42 -5.90
CA ILE A 49 15.91 -13.71 -5.54
C ILE A 49 15.29 -14.49 -6.69
N ASP A 50 14.92 -15.74 -6.42
CA ASP A 50 14.34 -16.60 -7.45
C ASP A 50 12.96 -16.12 -7.86
N VAL A 51 12.12 -15.79 -6.87
CA VAL A 51 10.76 -15.26 -7.10
C VAL A 51 10.49 -14.09 -6.17
N LEU A 52 10.16 -12.94 -6.75
CA LEU A 52 9.63 -11.78 -6.06
C LEU A 52 8.12 -11.72 -6.28
N VAL A 53 7.35 -11.67 -5.20
CA VAL A 53 5.91 -11.43 -5.27
C VAL A 53 5.62 -9.99 -4.90
N THR A 54 4.83 -9.29 -5.72
CA THR A 54 4.38 -7.91 -5.47
C THR A 54 2.92 -7.74 -5.82
N GLY A 55 2.28 -6.71 -5.26
CA GLY A 55 0.86 -6.42 -5.47
C GLY A 55 0.62 -5.13 -6.24
N LEU A 56 -0.48 -5.12 -7.00
CA LEU A 56 -1.09 -3.92 -7.56
C LEU A 56 -2.53 -3.77 -7.05
N PRO A 57 -3.06 -2.53 -6.97
CA PRO A 57 -4.49 -2.30 -6.88
C PRO A 57 -5.25 -3.11 -7.94
N VAL A 58 -6.45 -3.60 -7.62
CA VAL A 58 -7.17 -4.53 -8.50
C VAL A 58 -7.35 -3.97 -9.91
N SER A 59 -7.71 -2.68 -10.05
CA SER A 59 -7.87 -2.04 -11.36
C SER A 59 -6.57 -1.98 -12.16
N GLN A 60 -5.44 -1.77 -11.51
CA GLN A 60 -4.12 -1.74 -12.16
C GLN A 60 -3.63 -3.15 -12.50
N TYR A 61 -3.95 -4.14 -11.66
CA TYR A 61 -3.65 -5.55 -11.94
C TYR A 61 -4.42 -6.06 -13.18
N MET A 62 -5.67 -5.63 -13.36
CA MET A 62 -6.48 -5.99 -14.54
C MET A 62 -5.97 -5.35 -15.84
N ASP A 63 -5.23 -4.24 -15.73
CA ASP A 63 -4.52 -3.63 -16.85
C ASP A 63 -3.25 -4.43 -17.15
N VAL A 64 -3.30 -5.19 -18.25
CA VAL A 64 -2.21 -6.09 -18.67
C VAL A 64 -0.92 -5.31 -18.92
N GLU A 65 -1.00 -4.14 -19.55
CA GLU A 65 0.19 -3.34 -19.89
C GLU A 65 0.90 -2.85 -18.62
N ARG A 66 0.15 -2.36 -17.63
CA ARG A 66 0.70 -1.93 -16.34
C ARG A 66 1.33 -3.07 -15.58
N ARG A 67 0.66 -4.22 -15.55
CA ARG A 67 1.16 -5.41 -14.87
C ARG A 67 2.48 -5.90 -15.48
N GLU A 68 2.55 -6.03 -16.79
CA GLU A 68 3.75 -6.47 -17.49
C GLU A 68 4.88 -5.42 -17.41
N ALA A 69 4.55 -4.13 -17.44
CA ALA A 69 5.51 -3.05 -17.25
C ALA A 69 6.15 -3.09 -15.85
N LEU A 70 5.34 -3.34 -14.80
CA LEU A 70 5.85 -3.51 -13.44
C LEU A 70 6.76 -4.73 -13.34
N LYS A 71 6.31 -5.88 -13.87
CA LYS A 71 7.08 -7.12 -13.89
C LYS A 71 8.46 -6.91 -14.54
N SER A 72 8.48 -6.36 -15.76
CA SER A 72 9.71 -6.09 -16.50
C SER A 72 10.65 -5.11 -15.79
N ARG A 73 10.11 -4.17 -15.01
CA ARG A 73 10.90 -3.20 -14.24
C ARG A 73 11.57 -3.80 -13.02
N LEU A 74 10.94 -4.80 -12.40
CA LEU A 74 11.43 -5.44 -11.18
C LEU A 74 12.28 -6.68 -11.44
N GLU A 75 12.18 -7.30 -12.62
CA GLU A 75 13.06 -8.38 -13.05
C GLU A 75 14.43 -7.87 -13.46
N GLY A 76 15.44 -8.73 -13.32
CA GLY A 76 16.81 -8.46 -13.77
C GLY A 76 17.76 -8.07 -12.64
N GLU A 77 18.88 -7.46 -13.01
CA GLU A 77 19.92 -7.07 -12.07
C GLU A 77 19.75 -5.63 -11.62
N HIS A 78 19.76 -5.40 -10.32
CA HIS A 78 19.57 -4.11 -9.68
C HIS A 78 20.82 -3.69 -8.91
N GLN A 79 21.49 -2.63 -9.35
CA GLN A 79 22.59 -2.01 -8.61
C GLN A 79 22.01 -1.16 -7.48
N ILE A 80 21.97 -1.70 -6.25
CA ILE A 80 21.35 -1.04 -5.09
C ILE A 80 22.28 -0.03 -4.45
N THR A 81 23.56 -0.39 -4.32
CA THR A 81 24.62 0.49 -3.83
C THR A 81 25.84 0.35 -4.74
N PRO A 82 26.83 1.26 -4.67
CA PRO A 82 28.05 1.11 -5.48
C PRO A 82 28.80 -0.24 -5.30
N LYS A 83 28.48 -0.95 -4.20
CA LYS A 83 29.16 -2.22 -3.84
C LYS A 83 28.24 -3.43 -3.82
N ARG A 84 26.92 -3.24 -4.12
CA ARG A 84 25.97 -4.34 -4.00
C ARG A 84 24.92 -4.31 -5.12
N SER A 85 24.85 -5.42 -5.86
CA SER A 85 23.78 -5.74 -6.80
C SER A 85 22.95 -6.90 -6.25
N VAL A 86 21.68 -6.94 -6.66
CA VAL A 86 20.77 -8.07 -6.43
C VAL A 86 20.09 -8.43 -7.74
N ALA A 87 20.10 -9.71 -8.07
CA ALA A 87 19.41 -10.26 -9.22
C ALA A 87 18.02 -10.78 -8.82
N VAL A 88 16.98 -10.35 -9.53
CA VAL A 88 15.60 -10.87 -9.40
C VAL A 88 15.30 -11.69 -10.65
N LYS A 89 15.15 -13.03 -10.49
CA LYS A 89 14.96 -13.93 -11.65
C LYS A 89 13.56 -13.88 -12.21
N SER A 90 12.57 -13.83 -11.34
CA SER A 90 11.16 -13.83 -11.73
C SER A 90 10.33 -12.95 -10.81
N VAL A 91 9.34 -12.26 -11.38
CA VAL A 91 8.37 -11.45 -10.64
C VAL A 91 6.97 -11.97 -10.88
N VAL A 92 6.24 -12.19 -9.80
CA VAL A 92 4.81 -12.52 -9.80
C VAL A 92 4.05 -11.30 -9.29
N VAL A 93 3.14 -10.80 -10.10
CA VAL A 93 2.27 -9.68 -9.72
C VAL A 93 0.89 -10.23 -9.38
N VAL A 94 0.34 -9.84 -8.23
CA VAL A 94 -0.99 -10.26 -7.76
C VAL A 94 -1.85 -9.04 -7.43
N PRO A 95 -3.19 -9.15 -7.41
CA PRO A 95 -4.01 -8.10 -6.82
C PRO A 95 -3.76 -8.03 -5.31
N GLN A 96 -3.57 -6.82 -4.77
CA GLN A 96 -3.17 -6.62 -3.36
C GLN A 96 -4.03 -7.38 -2.34
N PRO A 97 -5.39 -7.39 -2.43
CA PRO A 97 -6.20 -8.13 -1.46
C PRO A 97 -6.00 -9.65 -1.49
N ALA A 98 -5.49 -10.21 -2.61
CA ALA A 98 -5.19 -11.64 -2.67
C ALA A 98 -4.08 -12.06 -1.70
N GLY A 99 -3.17 -11.14 -1.36
CA GLY A 99 -2.15 -11.36 -0.34
C GLY A 99 -2.75 -11.61 1.04
N ALA A 100 -3.74 -10.82 1.43
CA ALA A 100 -4.46 -11.00 2.71
C ALA A 100 -5.24 -12.32 2.75
N TYR A 101 -5.88 -12.72 1.63
CA TYR A 101 -6.51 -14.03 1.52
C TYR A 101 -5.52 -15.17 1.75
N MET A 102 -4.39 -15.12 1.07
CA MET A 102 -3.34 -16.14 1.19
C MET A 102 -2.74 -16.19 2.60
N ASP A 103 -2.61 -15.05 3.26
CA ASP A 103 -2.13 -15.00 4.66
C ASP A 103 -3.12 -15.71 5.59
N VAL A 104 -4.41 -15.43 5.50
CA VAL A 104 -5.44 -16.10 6.30
C VAL A 104 -5.44 -17.61 6.03
N VAL A 105 -5.43 -18.03 4.76
CA VAL A 105 -5.44 -19.46 4.39
C VAL A 105 -4.21 -20.19 4.90
N SER A 106 -3.04 -19.54 4.92
CA SER A 106 -1.78 -20.18 5.35
C SER A 106 -1.55 -20.11 6.87
N SER A 107 -2.13 -19.14 7.57
CA SER A 107 -1.85 -18.88 8.98
C SER A 107 -2.92 -19.42 9.93
N THR A 108 -4.19 -19.54 9.48
CA THR A 108 -5.28 -20.01 10.34
C THR A 108 -5.16 -21.51 10.63
N LYS A 109 -5.51 -21.87 11.87
CA LYS A 109 -5.57 -23.27 12.34
C LYS A 109 -7.00 -23.77 12.52
N ASP A 110 -7.96 -22.91 12.22
CA ASP A 110 -9.40 -23.20 12.29
C ASP A 110 -9.81 -23.89 10.97
N GLU A 111 -9.98 -25.21 11.02
CA GLU A 111 -10.32 -26.02 9.85
C GLU A 111 -11.72 -25.69 9.30
N ASP A 112 -12.68 -25.39 10.18
CA ASP A 112 -14.05 -25.02 9.77
C ASP A 112 -14.03 -23.68 9.03
N LEU A 113 -13.26 -22.71 9.53
CA LEU A 113 -13.07 -21.42 8.84
C LEU A 113 -12.38 -21.59 7.48
N LEU A 114 -11.36 -22.45 7.39
CA LEU A 114 -10.68 -22.76 6.15
C LEU A 114 -11.63 -23.36 5.10
N GLU A 115 -12.47 -24.33 5.51
CA GLU A 115 -13.46 -24.96 4.63
C GLU A 115 -14.45 -23.91 4.09
N ILE A 116 -14.95 -23.02 4.95
CA ILE A 116 -15.86 -21.93 4.56
C ILE A 116 -15.19 -20.97 3.57
N ILE A 117 -13.95 -20.54 3.86
CA ILE A 117 -13.23 -19.55 3.05
C ILE A 117 -12.82 -20.14 1.69
N GLN A 118 -12.36 -21.40 1.66
CA GLN A 118 -11.88 -22.04 0.44
C GLN A 118 -13.00 -22.64 -0.41
N GLY A 119 -14.05 -23.16 0.23
CA GLY A 119 -15.17 -23.81 -0.48
C GLY A 119 -16.35 -22.89 -0.77
N GLY A 120 -16.37 -21.69 -0.21
CA GLY A 120 -17.49 -20.76 -0.30
C GLY A 120 -17.22 -19.53 -1.17
N LYS A 121 -18.06 -18.51 -0.94
CA LYS A 121 -17.88 -17.17 -1.53
C LYS A 121 -17.27 -16.25 -0.48
N THR A 122 -16.11 -15.68 -0.80
CA THR A 122 -15.34 -14.81 0.08
C THR A 122 -15.11 -13.47 -0.59
N VAL A 123 -15.22 -12.38 0.17
CA VAL A 123 -14.80 -11.05 -0.28
C VAL A 123 -13.71 -10.57 0.67
N VAL A 124 -12.57 -10.21 0.10
CA VAL A 124 -11.48 -9.56 0.82
C VAL A 124 -11.50 -8.09 0.48
N ILE A 125 -11.56 -7.24 1.49
CA ILE A 125 -11.55 -5.78 1.34
C ILE A 125 -10.27 -5.25 1.97
N ASP A 126 -9.51 -4.50 1.20
CA ASP A 126 -8.28 -3.80 1.61
C ASP A 126 -8.54 -2.28 1.63
N PRO A 127 -8.90 -1.70 2.79
CA PRO A 127 -9.14 -0.27 2.92
C PRO A 127 -7.83 0.49 3.08
N GLY A 128 -7.17 0.76 1.96
CA GLY A 128 -5.89 1.47 1.92
C GLY A 128 -6.01 2.98 2.09
N PHE A 129 -4.85 3.65 2.08
CA PHE A 129 -4.79 5.11 2.17
C PHE A 129 -5.22 5.79 0.85
N PHE A 130 -4.76 5.29 -0.29
CA PHE A 130 -5.01 5.84 -1.62
C PHE A 130 -6.20 5.22 -2.32
N SER A 131 -6.38 3.91 -2.16
CA SER A 131 -7.48 3.13 -2.73
C SER A 131 -8.10 2.20 -1.70
N VAL A 132 -9.36 1.87 -1.91
CA VAL A 132 -10.02 0.71 -1.32
C VAL A 132 -10.12 -0.33 -2.43
N ASP A 133 -9.46 -1.45 -2.24
CA ASP A 133 -9.46 -2.56 -3.17
C ASP A 133 -10.28 -3.72 -2.61
N TRP A 134 -10.98 -4.45 -3.49
CA TRP A 134 -11.66 -5.67 -3.09
C TRP A 134 -11.51 -6.77 -4.13
N VAL A 135 -11.39 -7.99 -3.62
CA VAL A 135 -11.36 -9.20 -4.43
C VAL A 135 -12.48 -10.11 -3.97
N ALA A 136 -13.34 -10.50 -4.91
CA ALA A 136 -14.32 -11.55 -4.69
C ALA A 136 -13.72 -12.90 -5.15
N LEU A 137 -13.86 -13.91 -4.29
CA LEU A 137 -13.44 -15.27 -4.58
C LEU A 137 -14.64 -16.22 -4.48
N GLU A 138 -14.65 -17.23 -5.28
CA GLU A 138 -15.60 -18.34 -5.22
C GLU A 138 -14.81 -19.63 -5.37
N GLU A 139 -14.89 -20.50 -4.38
CA GLU A 139 -14.09 -21.74 -4.29
C GLU A 139 -12.58 -21.49 -4.44
N GLY A 140 -12.09 -20.40 -3.82
CA GLY A 140 -10.67 -19.98 -3.88
C GLY A 140 -10.24 -19.30 -5.19
N GLU A 141 -11.11 -19.24 -6.21
CA GLU A 141 -10.80 -18.58 -7.48
C GLU A 141 -11.30 -17.14 -7.53
N VAL A 142 -10.43 -16.23 -8.01
CA VAL A 142 -10.78 -14.81 -8.13
C VAL A 142 -11.82 -14.58 -9.21
N ARG A 143 -12.90 -13.88 -8.85
CA ARG A 143 -13.96 -13.41 -9.75
C ARG A 143 -13.73 -11.94 -10.11
N TYR A 144 -12.94 -11.69 -11.16
CA TYR A 144 -12.50 -10.34 -11.53
C TYR A 144 -13.66 -9.39 -11.83
N HIS A 145 -14.77 -9.87 -12.40
CA HIS A 145 -15.95 -9.04 -12.69
C HIS A 145 -16.68 -8.53 -11.44
N SER A 146 -16.44 -9.16 -10.28
CA SER A 146 -16.98 -8.76 -8.97
C SER A 146 -15.93 -8.12 -8.07
N SER A 147 -14.69 -7.99 -8.57
CA SER A 147 -13.57 -7.38 -7.89
C SER A 147 -13.33 -5.97 -8.42
N GLY A 148 -12.69 -5.11 -7.64
CA GLY A 148 -12.47 -3.74 -8.10
C GLY A 148 -11.66 -2.87 -7.16
N THR A 149 -11.58 -1.59 -7.54
CA THR A 149 -10.86 -0.53 -6.83
C THR A 149 -11.72 0.71 -6.77
N SER A 150 -11.75 1.37 -5.61
CA SER A 150 -12.30 2.72 -5.43
C SER A 150 -11.20 3.66 -4.96
N LEU A 151 -11.13 4.85 -5.54
CA LEU A 151 -10.23 5.92 -5.07
C LEU A 151 -10.82 6.73 -3.91
N LYS A 152 -12.07 6.44 -3.49
CA LYS A 152 -12.67 7.00 -2.28
C LYS A 152 -12.14 6.22 -1.07
N ALA A 153 -10.94 6.55 -0.65
CA ALA A 153 -10.19 5.87 0.39
C ALA A 153 -9.90 6.80 1.58
N MET A 154 -9.05 6.37 2.51
CA MET A 154 -8.72 7.11 3.73
C MET A 154 -8.24 8.54 3.42
N SER A 155 -7.47 8.75 2.35
CA SER A 155 -6.99 10.09 1.97
C SER A 155 -8.12 11.08 1.69
N VAL A 156 -9.20 10.63 1.04
CA VAL A 156 -10.37 11.47 0.75
C VAL A 156 -11.12 11.79 2.04
N LEU A 157 -11.28 10.81 2.91
CA LEU A 157 -11.93 11.00 4.21
C LEU A 157 -11.17 12.00 5.08
N LEU A 158 -9.84 11.88 5.15
CA LEU A 158 -9.00 12.80 5.92
C LEU A 158 -9.02 14.23 5.35
N GLN A 159 -9.03 14.37 4.02
CA GLN A 159 -9.14 15.69 3.38
C GLN A 159 -10.49 16.34 3.67
N GLU A 160 -11.57 15.58 3.63
CA GLU A 160 -12.89 16.10 3.94
C GLU A 160 -13.02 16.46 5.43
N THR A 161 -12.48 15.64 6.33
CA THR A 161 -12.41 15.95 7.76
C THR A 161 -11.62 17.25 8.01
N ASP A 162 -10.47 17.42 7.37
CA ASP A 162 -9.65 18.63 7.49
C ASP A 162 -10.40 19.88 6.99
N ARG A 163 -11.14 19.76 5.88
CA ARG A 163 -11.98 20.82 5.32
C ARG A 163 -13.11 21.21 6.29
N LEU A 164 -13.82 20.22 6.86
CA LEU A 164 -14.91 20.48 7.81
C LEU A 164 -14.40 21.19 9.07
N ILE A 165 -13.27 20.71 9.62
CA ILE A 165 -12.64 21.36 10.78
C ILE A 165 -12.23 22.81 10.44
N GLN A 166 -11.71 23.04 9.24
CA GLN A 166 -11.37 24.40 8.79
C GLN A 166 -12.59 25.32 8.71
N GLU A 167 -13.72 24.81 8.24
CA GLU A 167 -14.97 25.58 8.18
C GLU A 167 -15.50 25.95 9.56
N ASP A 168 -15.44 24.99 10.51
CA ASP A 168 -16.00 25.18 11.86
C ASP A 168 -15.11 26.02 12.77
N HIS A 169 -13.78 25.89 12.64
CA HIS A 169 -12.80 26.47 13.57
C HIS A 169 -11.87 27.52 12.95
N GLY A 170 -11.98 27.77 11.64
CA GLY A 170 -11.16 28.77 10.94
C GLY A 170 -9.70 28.35 10.71
N GLY A 171 -9.34 27.09 10.95
CA GLY A 171 -7.99 26.57 10.74
C GLY A 171 -7.97 25.08 10.47
N ALA A 172 -7.10 24.66 9.53
CA ALA A 172 -6.93 23.28 9.13
C ALA A 172 -5.81 22.61 9.96
N PRO A 173 -6.07 21.48 10.64
CA PRO A 173 -5.03 20.74 11.39
C PRO A 173 -4.00 20.03 10.48
N GLY A 174 -4.38 19.72 9.25
CA GLY A 174 -3.63 18.90 8.31
C GLY A 174 -3.93 17.41 8.46
N ILE A 175 -3.96 16.72 7.32
CA ILE A 175 -4.35 15.29 7.23
C ILE A 175 -3.46 14.37 8.08
N GLU A 176 -2.16 14.68 8.22
CA GLU A 176 -1.21 13.88 9.00
C GLU A 176 -1.54 13.92 10.50
N LYS A 177 -1.97 15.07 11.01
CA LYS A 177 -2.35 15.23 12.41
C LYS A 177 -3.64 14.49 12.72
N ILE A 178 -4.62 14.55 11.81
CA ILE A 178 -5.89 13.83 11.90
C ILE A 178 -5.62 12.32 11.86
N GLU A 179 -4.85 11.84 10.86
CA GLU A 179 -4.49 10.42 10.74
C GLU A 179 -3.82 9.91 12.02
N LYS A 180 -2.85 10.66 12.54
CA LYS A 180 -2.13 10.29 13.76
C LYS A 180 -3.05 10.20 14.99
N ALA A 181 -4.03 11.10 15.09
CA ALA A 181 -5.03 11.07 16.15
C ALA A 181 -5.94 9.84 16.04
N ILE A 182 -6.45 9.56 14.84
CA ILE A 182 -7.31 8.39 14.58
C ILE A 182 -6.55 7.09 14.89
N ARG A 183 -5.30 6.95 14.40
CA ARG A 183 -4.46 5.77 14.70
C ARG A 183 -4.16 5.59 16.18
N ALA A 184 -4.13 6.69 16.95
CA ALA A 184 -3.95 6.67 18.39
C ALA A 184 -5.26 6.44 19.16
N GLY A 185 -6.39 6.20 18.48
CA GLY A 185 -7.71 6.03 19.08
C GLY A 185 -8.25 7.29 19.76
N LYS A 186 -7.78 8.47 19.35
CA LYS A 186 -8.25 9.74 19.91
C LYS A 186 -9.52 10.18 19.19
N ALA A 187 -10.55 10.53 19.95
CA ALA A 187 -11.77 11.13 19.43
C ALA A 187 -11.67 12.65 19.22
N GLU A 188 -10.58 13.28 19.67
CA GLU A 188 -10.40 14.73 19.63
C GLU A 188 -8.97 15.10 19.21
N ILE A 189 -8.84 16.25 18.57
CA ILE A 189 -7.57 16.92 18.30
C ILE A 189 -7.55 18.31 18.93
N PHE A 190 -6.36 18.82 19.22
CA PHE A 190 -6.19 20.21 19.68
C PHE A 190 -5.89 21.14 18.50
N LEU A 191 -6.68 22.18 18.35
CA LEU A 191 -6.50 23.24 17.37
C LEU A 191 -6.55 24.60 18.08
N TYR A 192 -5.47 25.38 18.00
CA TYR A 192 -5.33 26.69 18.67
C TYR A 192 -5.64 26.68 20.19
N GLY A 193 -5.43 25.56 20.87
CA GLY A 193 -5.70 25.40 22.30
C GLY A 193 -7.12 24.92 22.64
N GLU A 194 -7.98 24.77 21.64
CA GLU A 194 -9.33 24.22 21.78
C GLU A 194 -9.40 22.77 21.27
N LYS A 195 -10.35 22.00 21.78
CA LYS A 195 -10.63 20.64 21.36
C LYS A 195 -11.61 20.64 20.20
N SER A 196 -11.27 19.92 19.15
CA SER A 196 -12.17 19.61 18.02
C SER A 196 -12.42 18.12 17.95
N ALA A 197 -13.68 17.72 17.85
CA ALA A 197 -14.08 16.34 17.69
C ALA A 197 -13.70 15.80 16.30
N LEU A 198 -13.51 14.46 16.20
CA LEU A 198 -13.20 13.75 14.96
C LEU A 198 -14.35 12.83 14.49
N ASP A 199 -15.52 12.97 15.13
CA ASP A 199 -16.75 12.22 14.84
C ASP A 199 -17.65 12.92 13.81
#